data_57dd7111092ae3c3bfe62daf38f45ad3
#
_entry.id   57dd7111092ae3c3bfe62daf38f45ad3
#
_cell.length_a   1.000
_cell.length_b   1.000
_cell.length_c   1.000
_cell.angle_alpha   90.00
_cell.angle_beta   90.00
_cell.angle_gamma   90.00
#
_symmetry.space_group_name_H-M   'P 1'
#
loop_
_entity.id
_entity.type
_entity.pdbx_description
1 polymer ?
#
loop_
_entity_poly.entity_id
_entity_poly.type
_entity_poly.pdbx_seq_one_letter_code
_entity_poly.pdbx_strand_id
1 'polypeptide(L)'
;MDEEIHKLWWVFPGFKIEKMITGLDLPVNLAFVKEPTSKPEDVLLYVTELYGNIKAITNDWKVHTYAENLLNYEPNYEFPGTGESGLTGLCIEPESGDLFVSMIYEEDGEMKNQLLRTKSKDGLKMHSKETIIKDIPSIKAAHQMQEISIGFDGKLYVNVGDGMIKPEVAQDDDDLRGKILRMNLDGSVPEDNPKKDSLIFAKGFRNPFGAIWRKSDESLYIADNGPAYDDRVARVQAGENYGWPESMRTNSIFWHNLSQGITALDFMQNEEFPYEFDDELFVAFFGGSYQKGPGIKGKNIIKMKLNKDGTAINSYDIFVKYTGENAASPCGIAFGPGGLYFTDLHGEKDGQMHKAAGNIYKISSVVKEEGEIIVPYTKENADRCICPGCPTINECMKNRNEHLFCARGKTDCEMEKKGCLCGECPIGSEYNLRGLLNREKGKKII
;
A
#
# COMPACT_ATOMS: atom_id res chain seq x y z
N MET A 1 6.80 17.22 -18.00
CA MET A 1 7.02 16.81 -16.61
C MET A 1 6.89 18.02 -15.75
N ASP A 2 6.08 17.96 -14.72
CA ASP A 2 5.91 19.09 -13.78
C ASP A 2 7.15 19.17 -12.89
N GLU A 3 8.09 20.06 -13.23
CA GLU A 3 9.36 20.24 -12.50
C GLU A 3 9.13 20.63 -11.02
N GLU A 4 7.96 21.14 -10.67
CA GLU A 4 7.62 21.51 -9.29
C GLU A 4 7.37 20.28 -8.42
N ILE A 5 6.79 19.18 -8.95
CA ILE A 5 6.53 17.97 -8.16
C ILE A 5 7.82 17.31 -7.69
N HIS A 6 8.86 17.29 -8.53
CA HIS A 6 10.17 16.73 -8.17
C HIS A 6 10.92 17.54 -7.11
N LYS A 7 10.55 18.80 -6.88
CA LYS A 7 11.06 19.60 -5.76
C LYS A 7 10.39 19.26 -4.44
N LEU A 8 9.16 18.73 -4.51
CA LEU A 8 8.36 18.36 -3.34
C LEU A 8 8.56 16.91 -2.91
N TRP A 9 8.79 16.02 -3.87
CA TRP A 9 8.94 14.60 -3.63
C TRP A 9 10.21 14.07 -4.31
N TRP A 10 11.13 13.57 -3.51
CA TRP A 10 12.23 12.76 -4.02
C TRP A 10 11.71 11.34 -4.30
N VAL A 11 12.10 10.80 -5.44
CA VAL A 11 11.70 9.46 -5.90
C VAL A 11 12.94 8.65 -6.23
N PHE A 12 12.88 7.36 -5.98
CA PHE A 12 13.96 6.41 -6.26
C PHE A 12 14.43 6.52 -7.72
N PRO A 13 15.76 6.47 -8.00
CA PRO A 13 16.30 6.59 -9.35
C PRO A 13 15.67 5.57 -10.31
N GLY A 14 15.31 6.02 -11.52
CA GLY A 14 14.61 5.21 -12.52
C GLY A 14 13.09 5.29 -12.45
N PHE A 15 12.55 6.11 -11.54
CA PHE A 15 11.11 6.36 -11.42
C PHE A 15 10.77 7.84 -11.57
N LYS A 16 9.52 8.12 -11.89
CA LYS A 16 8.91 9.45 -11.90
C LYS A 16 7.68 9.48 -11.03
N ILE A 17 7.30 10.68 -10.60
CA ILE A 17 6.08 10.95 -9.86
C ILE A 17 5.17 11.86 -10.67
N GLU A 18 3.88 11.58 -10.63
CA GLU A 18 2.83 12.36 -11.29
C GLU A 18 1.68 12.59 -10.31
N LYS A 19 1.13 13.80 -10.30
CA LYS A 19 -0.06 14.13 -9.52
C LYS A 19 -1.30 13.82 -10.37
N MET A 20 -2.08 12.81 -9.96
CA MET A 20 -3.20 12.31 -10.73
C MET A 20 -4.51 13.01 -10.39
N ILE A 21 -4.77 13.23 -9.11
CA ILE A 21 -5.99 13.85 -8.58
C ILE A 21 -5.61 14.89 -7.54
N THR A 22 -6.37 15.97 -7.48
CA THR A 22 -6.29 17.01 -6.46
C THR A 22 -7.68 17.32 -5.91
N GLY A 23 -7.76 17.94 -4.75
CA GLY A 23 -9.03 18.42 -4.21
C GLY A 23 -9.85 17.38 -3.48
N LEU A 24 -9.24 16.27 -3.05
CA LEU A 24 -9.88 15.29 -2.18
C LEU A 24 -9.90 15.78 -0.72
N ASP A 25 -10.91 15.37 0.02
CA ASP A 25 -11.11 15.77 1.42
C ASP A 25 -10.50 14.74 2.38
N LEU A 26 -9.23 14.93 2.73
CA LEU A 26 -8.48 14.03 3.60
C LEU A 26 -8.51 12.57 3.11
N PRO A 27 -7.96 12.25 1.92
CA PRO A 27 -8.00 10.90 1.37
C PRO A 27 -7.10 9.97 2.19
N VAL A 28 -7.70 8.89 2.73
CA VAL A 28 -7.02 7.93 3.62
C VAL A 28 -6.58 6.70 2.85
N ASN A 29 -7.50 6.03 2.19
CA ASN A 29 -7.26 4.74 1.56
C ASN A 29 -7.71 4.73 0.11
N LEU A 30 -7.12 3.85 -0.70
CA LEU A 30 -7.50 3.65 -2.09
C LEU A 30 -7.47 2.16 -2.46
N ALA A 31 -8.41 1.74 -3.30
CA ALA A 31 -8.49 0.37 -3.79
C ALA A 31 -8.82 0.35 -5.28
N PHE A 32 -8.02 -0.35 -6.08
CA PHE A 32 -8.27 -0.56 -7.50
C PHE A 32 -9.25 -1.69 -7.73
N VAL A 33 -10.11 -1.55 -8.75
CA VAL A 33 -10.91 -2.67 -9.23
C VAL A 33 -9.98 -3.75 -9.78
N LYS A 34 -10.32 -5.02 -9.53
CA LYS A 34 -9.43 -6.15 -9.83
C LYS A 34 -9.07 -6.27 -11.32
N GLU A 35 -10.04 -6.00 -12.18
CA GLU A 35 -9.90 -6.11 -13.63
C GLU A 35 -10.46 -4.83 -14.29
N PRO A 36 -9.68 -3.72 -14.29
CA PRO A 36 -10.15 -2.49 -14.90
C PRO A 36 -10.38 -2.69 -16.40
N THR A 37 -11.50 -2.19 -16.88
CA THR A 37 -11.81 -2.20 -18.31
C THR A 37 -11.01 -1.11 -19.03
N SER A 38 -11.07 -1.09 -20.37
CA SER A 38 -10.48 -0.01 -21.18
C SER A 38 -11.42 1.16 -21.45
N LYS A 39 -12.68 1.11 -20.95
CA LYS A 39 -13.66 2.16 -21.20
C LYS A 39 -13.40 3.36 -20.27
N PRO A 40 -13.34 4.58 -20.81
CA PRO A 40 -13.03 5.77 -20.03
C PRO A 40 -13.96 5.99 -18.82
N GLU A 41 -15.25 5.69 -18.98
CA GLU A 41 -16.29 5.92 -17.99
C GLU A 41 -16.40 4.85 -16.89
N ASP A 42 -15.77 3.72 -17.06
CA ASP A 42 -15.81 2.64 -16.06
C ASP A 42 -14.90 2.96 -14.87
N VAL A 43 -15.28 2.48 -13.68
CA VAL A 43 -14.53 2.75 -12.46
C VAL A 43 -13.17 2.06 -12.48
N LEU A 44 -12.13 2.81 -12.16
CA LEU A 44 -10.76 2.36 -12.01
C LEU A 44 -10.42 2.05 -10.54
N LEU A 45 -10.79 2.95 -9.64
CA LEU A 45 -10.49 2.83 -8.21
C LEU A 45 -11.51 3.59 -7.36
N TYR A 46 -11.53 3.22 -6.07
CA TYR A 46 -12.25 3.95 -5.04
C TYR A 46 -11.28 4.56 -4.03
N VAL A 47 -11.71 5.66 -3.41
CA VAL A 47 -10.93 6.37 -2.37
C VAL A 47 -11.85 6.71 -1.21
N THR A 48 -11.44 6.40 0.02
CA THR A 48 -12.11 6.89 1.22
C THR A 48 -11.57 8.24 1.62
N GLU A 49 -12.47 9.16 1.92
CA GLU A 49 -12.16 10.43 2.57
C GLU A 49 -12.51 10.33 4.06
N LEU A 50 -11.58 10.69 4.93
CA LEU A 50 -11.63 10.42 6.38
C LEU A 50 -12.99 10.80 7.01
N TYR A 51 -13.57 11.92 6.57
CA TYR A 51 -14.77 12.46 7.16
C TYR A 51 -16.06 12.05 6.44
N GLY A 52 -16.07 10.82 5.91
CA GLY A 52 -17.30 10.09 5.60
C GLY A 52 -17.75 10.12 4.16
N ASN A 53 -16.85 10.42 3.23
CA ASN A 53 -17.16 10.28 1.80
C ASN A 53 -16.38 9.14 1.16
N ILE A 54 -16.91 8.62 0.08
CA ILE A 54 -16.23 7.70 -0.81
C ILE A 54 -16.28 8.27 -2.22
N LYS A 55 -15.13 8.33 -2.88
CA LYS A 55 -15.03 8.73 -4.28
C LYS A 55 -14.80 7.51 -5.15
N ALA A 56 -15.50 7.47 -6.31
CA ALA A 56 -15.22 6.58 -7.42
C ALA A 56 -14.47 7.36 -8.50
N ILE A 57 -13.35 6.85 -8.95
CA ILE A 57 -12.51 7.47 -9.97
C ILE A 57 -12.53 6.56 -11.20
N THR A 58 -12.83 7.13 -12.36
CA THR A 58 -12.95 6.40 -13.65
C THR A 58 -11.62 6.32 -14.39
N ASN A 59 -11.55 5.49 -15.44
CA ASN A 59 -10.34 5.32 -16.25
C ASN A 59 -9.88 6.62 -16.93
N ASP A 60 -10.78 7.58 -17.17
CA ASP A 60 -10.46 8.93 -17.67
C ASP A 60 -10.16 9.94 -16.55
N TRP A 61 -9.91 9.44 -15.32
CA TRP A 61 -9.54 10.23 -14.13
C TRP A 61 -10.60 11.23 -13.66
N LYS A 62 -11.86 11.02 -14.02
CA LYS A 62 -12.97 11.80 -13.44
C LYS A 62 -13.33 11.29 -12.06
N VAL A 63 -13.58 12.23 -11.14
CA VAL A 63 -13.96 11.95 -9.75
C VAL A 63 -15.47 12.05 -9.61
N HIS A 64 -16.09 10.97 -9.16
CA HIS A 64 -17.50 10.87 -8.83
C HIS A 64 -17.67 10.68 -7.32
N THR A 65 -18.76 11.22 -6.76
CA THR A 65 -19.11 10.95 -5.36
C THR A 65 -19.91 9.65 -5.29
N TYR A 66 -19.24 8.56 -4.88
CA TYR A 66 -19.89 7.27 -4.68
C TYR A 66 -20.85 7.28 -3.48
N ALA A 67 -20.39 7.80 -2.34
CA ALA A 67 -21.17 8.01 -1.14
C ALA A 67 -20.69 9.27 -0.41
N GLU A 68 -21.60 9.93 0.30
CA GLU A 68 -21.32 11.13 1.08
C GLU A 68 -22.02 11.10 2.42
N ASN A 69 -21.46 11.84 3.39
CA ASN A 69 -22.07 12.03 4.73
C ASN A 69 -22.38 10.70 5.43
N LEU A 70 -21.45 9.72 5.36
CA LEU A 70 -21.64 8.43 6.01
C LEU A 70 -21.51 8.52 7.54
N LEU A 71 -20.74 9.50 8.05
CA LEU A 71 -20.61 9.76 9.49
C LEU A 71 -21.92 10.36 10.02
N ASN A 72 -22.33 9.99 11.23
CA ASN A 72 -23.49 10.52 11.91
C ASN A 72 -23.13 11.54 13.01
N TYR A 73 -21.93 12.09 12.97
CA TYR A 73 -21.43 13.15 13.83
C TYR A 73 -20.63 14.16 12.99
N GLU A 74 -20.49 15.40 13.50
CA GLU A 74 -19.69 16.42 12.84
C GLU A 74 -18.21 16.26 13.16
N PRO A 75 -17.36 16.02 12.14
CA PRO A 75 -15.92 15.97 12.33
C PRO A 75 -15.33 17.38 12.50
N ASN A 76 -14.26 17.48 13.28
CA ASN A 76 -13.54 18.74 13.48
C ASN A 76 -12.26 18.76 12.64
N TYR A 77 -12.09 19.79 11.82
CA TYR A 77 -10.88 19.99 10.99
C TYR A 77 -9.75 20.73 11.72
N GLU A 78 -10.01 21.31 12.92
CA GLU A 78 -8.98 21.94 13.71
C GLU A 78 -8.10 20.89 14.38
N PHE A 79 -6.77 20.99 14.20
CA PHE A 79 -5.85 20.03 14.82
C PHE A 79 -5.80 20.21 16.35
N PRO A 80 -5.81 19.11 17.13
CA PRO A 80 -5.79 17.71 16.76
C PRO A 80 -7.10 17.17 16.17
N GLY A 81 -8.15 17.96 16.12
CA GLY A 81 -9.40 17.65 15.48
C GLY A 81 -10.08 16.40 15.99
N THR A 82 -10.61 15.63 15.06
CA THR A 82 -11.15 14.30 15.31
C THR A 82 -10.06 13.23 15.22
N GLY A 83 -8.80 13.64 15.05
CA GLY A 83 -7.65 12.74 14.89
C GLY A 83 -7.78 11.86 13.65
N GLU A 84 -7.45 10.59 13.78
CA GLU A 84 -7.60 9.56 12.74
C GLU A 84 -9.02 8.94 12.71
N SER A 85 -9.95 9.48 13.50
CA SER A 85 -11.31 8.94 13.60
C SER A 85 -12.18 9.33 12.42
N GLY A 86 -12.74 8.34 11.75
CA GLY A 86 -13.60 8.56 10.59
C GLY A 86 -13.84 7.29 9.79
N LEU A 87 -13.86 7.43 8.48
CA LEU A 87 -13.97 6.35 7.51
C LEU A 87 -12.57 6.05 6.97
N THR A 88 -12.03 4.86 7.27
CA THR A 88 -10.62 4.53 7.00
C THR A 88 -10.44 3.32 6.09
N GLY A 89 -10.94 2.15 6.46
CA GLY A 89 -10.73 0.93 5.69
C GLY A 89 -11.57 0.87 4.42
N LEU A 90 -11.03 0.23 3.41
CA LEU A 90 -11.69 0.05 2.11
C LEU A 90 -11.25 -1.26 1.46
N CYS A 91 -12.22 -2.11 1.15
CA CYS A 91 -12.00 -3.33 0.38
C CYS A 91 -13.08 -3.49 -0.67
N ILE A 92 -12.70 -3.93 -1.87
CA ILE A 92 -13.63 -4.26 -2.95
C ILE A 92 -13.83 -5.78 -2.96
N GLU A 93 -15.08 -6.24 -2.88
CA GLU A 93 -15.38 -7.65 -3.07
C GLU A 93 -15.20 -7.99 -4.56
N PRO A 94 -14.30 -8.94 -4.90
CA PRO A 94 -13.84 -9.10 -6.29
C PRO A 94 -14.88 -9.71 -7.26
N GLU A 95 -15.95 -10.33 -6.75
CA GLU A 95 -16.98 -10.94 -7.58
C GLU A 95 -18.18 -9.99 -7.81
N SER A 96 -18.65 -9.33 -6.76
CA SER A 96 -19.82 -8.46 -6.83
C SER A 96 -19.49 -7.00 -7.11
N GLY A 97 -18.25 -6.56 -6.80
CA GLY A 97 -17.86 -5.16 -6.80
C GLY A 97 -18.40 -4.35 -5.61
N ASP A 98 -19.02 -4.99 -4.62
CA ASP A 98 -19.46 -4.33 -3.40
C ASP A 98 -18.27 -3.81 -2.61
N LEU A 99 -18.43 -2.68 -1.92
CA LEU A 99 -17.38 -2.16 -1.06
C LEU A 99 -17.65 -2.51 0.40
N PHE A 100 -16.62 -3.03 1.07
CA PHE A 100 -16.57 -3.08 2.53
C PHE A 100 -15.80 -1.88 3.05
N VAL A 101 -16.38 -1.16 4.02
CA VAL A 101 -15.76 0.04 4.60
C VAL A 101 -15.89 0.02 6.11
N SER A 102 -14.80 0.37 6.79
CA SER A 102 -14.75 0.53 8.24
C SER A 102 -14.85 1.99 8.63
N MET A 103 -15.62 2.26 9.66
CA MET A 103 -15.79 3.61 10.17
C MET A 103 -16.24 3.62 11.63
N ILE A 104 -16.10 4.76 12.28
CA ILE A 104 -16.73 5.00 13.57
C ILE A 104 -18.10 5.70 13.39
N TYR A 105 -18.96 5.52 14.37
CA TYR A 105 -20.24 6.20 14.49
C TYR A 105 -20.52 6.54 15.96
N GLU A 106 -21.43 7.47 16.20
CA GLU A 106 -21.87 7.88 17.53
C GLU A 106 -23.24 7.27 17.85
N GLU A 107 -23.39 6.65 19.01
CA GLU A 107 -24.64 6.15 19.53
C GLU A 107 -24.71 6.39 21.04
N ASP A 108 -25.77 7.05 21.52
CA ASP A 108 -25.99 7.42 22.92
C ASP A 108 -24.82 8.20 23.57
N GLY A 109 -24.12 9.02 22.77
CA GLY A 109 -22.96 9.81 23.19
C GLY A 109 -21.64 9.04 23.25
N GLU A 110 -21.64 7.78 22.86
CA GLU A 110 -20.45 6.92 22.79
C GLU A 110 -20.02 6.69 21.34
N MET A 111 -18.70 6.63 21.12
CA MET A 111 -18.15 6.29 19.83
C MET A 111 -17.97 4.79 19.72
N LYS A 112 -18.36 4.24 18.57
CA LYS A 112 -18.27 2.80 18.28
C LYS A 112 -17.77 2.59 16.85
N ASN A 113 -17.11 1.46 16.63
CA ASN A 113 -16.73 1.01 15.30
C ASN A 113 -17.84 0.22 14.63
N GLN A 114 -17.94 0.34 13.29
CA GLN A 114 -18.77 -0.50 12.45
C GLN A 114 -18.08 -0.83 11.13
N LEU A 115 -18.47 -1.97 10.57
CA LEU A 115 -18.14 -2.43 9.23
C LEU A 115 -19.43 -2.40 8.39
N LEU A 116 -19.40 -1.68 7.29
CA LEU A 116 -20.49 -1.61 6.33
C LEU A 116 -20.13 -2.35 5.04
N ARG A 117 -21.11 -2.98 4.43
CA ARG A 117 -21.11 -3.38 3.02
C ARG A 117 -21.98 -2.40 2.24
N THR A 118 -21.45 -1.79 1.18
CA THR A 118 -22.18 -0.88 0.30
C THR A 118 -22.31 -1.49 -1.09
N LYS A 119 -23.45 -1.29 -1.71
CA LYS A 119 -23.78 -1.86 -3.03
C LYS A 119 -24.06 -0.76 -4.04
N SER A 120 -23.59 -0.98 -5.27
CA SER A 120 -23.85 -0.09 -6.40
C SER A 120 -24.42 -0.88 -7.58
N LYS A 121 -25.07 -0.19 -8.51
CA LYS A 121 -25.56 -0.77 -9.77
C LYS A 121 -24.62 -0.49 -10.94
N ASP A 122 -23.85 0.58 -10.84
CA ASP A 122 -23.01 1.12 -11.90
C ASP A 122 -21.55 1.36 -11.43
N GLY A 123 -21.26 1.07 -10.16
CA GLY A 123 -19.97 1.35 -9.53
C GLY A 123 -19.74 2.83 -9.19
N LEU A 124 -20.54 3.76 -9.73
CA LEU A 124 -20.32 5.20 -9.59
C LEU A 124 -21.07 5.81 -8.40
N LYS A 125 -22.16 5.17 -7.95
CA LYS A 125 -22.98 5.67 -6.87
C LYS A 125 -23.52 4.54 -5.99
N MET A 126 -23.40 4.72 -4.68
CA MET A 126 -24.00 3.82 -3.69
C MET A 126 -25.52 3.79 -3.85
N HIS A 127 -26.08 2.59 -3.91
CA HIS A 127 -27.50 2.33 -3.96
C HIS A 127 -28.07 1.93 -2.61
N SER A 128 -27.36 1.11 -1.87
CA SER A 128 -27.73 0.63 -0.54
C SER A 128 -26.52 0.32 0.31
N LYS A 129 -26.73 0.25 1.62
CA LYS A 129 -25.71 -0.20 2.58
C LYS A 129 -26.33 -1.13 3.61
N GLU A 130 -25.55 -2.03 4.14
CA GLU A 130 -25.89 -2.92 5.25
C GLU A 130 -24.74 -2.95 6.27
N THR A 131 -25.09 -3.11 7.54
CA THR A 131 -24.10 -3.24 8.61
C THR A 131 -23.74 -4.70 8.78
N ILE A 132 -22.46 -5.02 8.69
CA ILE A 132 -21.90 -6.37 8.83
C ILE A 132 -21.55 -6.66 10.29
N ILE A 133 -20.83 -5.72 10.93
CA ILE A 133 -20.54 -5.76 12.37
C ILE A 133 -20.57 -4.34 12.92
N LYS A 134 -20.96 -4.21 14.19
CA LYS A 134 -21.02 -2.92 14.89
C LYS A 134 -20.80 -3.09 16.41
N ASP A 135 -20.93 -2.02 17.14
CA ASP A 135 -20.90 -1.95 18.61
C ASP A 135 -19.52 -2.28 19.22
N ILE A 136 -18.42 -2.27 18.43
CA ILE A 136 -17.09 -2.35 18.99
C ILE A 136 -16.69 -0.99 19.56
N PRO A 137 -16.38 -0.85 20.86
CA PRO A 137 -16.07 0.44 21.48
C PRO A 137 -14.94 1.19 20.78
N SER A 138 -15.05 2.53 20.72
CA SER A 138 -14.04 3.42 20.14
C SER A 138 -14.02 4.77 20.88
N ILE A 139 -13.14 5.69 20.43
CA ILE A 139 -13.10 7.08 20.88
C ILE A 139 -12.92 8.04 19.70
N LYS A 140 -13.22 9.32 19.92
CA LYS A 140 -12.92 10.40 18.94
C LYS A 140 -11.45 10.77 18.97
N ALA A 141 -10.54 9.90 18.54
CA ALA A 141 -9.12 10.25 18.44
C ALA A 141 -8.36 9.32 17.51
N ALA A 142 -8.28 8.03 17.85
CA ALA A 142 -7.39 7.10 17.17
C ALA A 142 -7.70 5.64 17.53
N HIS A 143 -6.96 4.72 16.91
CA HIS A 143 -7.00 3.28 17.17
C HIS A 143 -8.39 2.65 16.99
N GLN A 144 -9.08 3.08 15.97
CA GLN A 144 -10.37 2.54 15.56
C GLN A 144 -10.22 1.24 14.75
N MET A 145 -11.32 0.75 14.21
CA MET A 145 -11.31 -0.24 13.13
C MET A 145 -10.73 0.40 11.87
N GLN A 146 -9.69 -0.22 11.30
CA GLN A 146 -8.90 0.33 10.21
C GLN A 146 -9.07 -0.50 8.92
N GLU A 147 -8.01 -1.07 8.38
CA GLU A 147 -7.99 -1.79 7.10
C GLU A 147 -8.87 -3.03 7.11
N ILE A 148 -9.40 -3.32 5.93
CA ILE A 148 -10.18 -4.50 5.62
C ILE A 148 -9.56 -5.16 4.41
N SER A 149 -9.44 -6.48 4.46
CA SER A 149 -8.98 -7.25 3.29
C SER A 149 -9.78 -8.54 3.13
N ILE A 150 -9.84 -9.06 1.91
CA ILE A 150 -10.38 -10.38 1.63
C ILE A 150 -9.21 -11.32 1.40
N GLY A 151 -9.15 -12.40 2.20
CA GLY A 151 -8.12 -13.41 2.08
C GLY A 151 -8.32 -14.34 0.88
N PHE A 152 -7.30 -15.14 0.56
CA PHE A 152 -7.38 -16.17 -0.48
C PHE A 152 -8.45 -17.24 -0.18
N ASP A 153 -8.87 -17.35 1.08
CA ASP A 153 -9.96 -18.18 1.57
C ASP A 153 -11.36 -17.54 1.39
N GLY A 154 -11.43 -16.35 0.80
CA GLY A 154 -12.68 -15.61 0.57
C GLY A 154 -13.32 -15.04 1.83
N LYS A 155 -12.59 -14.96 2.96
CA LYS A 155 -13.07 -14.37 4.21
C LYS A 155 -12.62 -12.93 4.36
N LEU A 156 -13.41 -12.14 5.10
CA LEU A 156 -13.02 -10.81 5.54
C LEU A 156 -12.03 -10.89 6.70
N TYR A 157 -10.97 -10.11 6.60
CA TYR A 157 -10.02 -9.83 7.67
C TYR A 157 -10.07 -8.35 8.01
N VAL A 158 -10.29 -8.04 9.28
CA VAL A 158 -10.54 -6.67 9.74
C VAL A 158 -9.59 -6.31 10.86
N ASN A 159 -8.85 -5.24 10.67
CA ASN A 159 -7.92 -4.70 11.65
C ASN A 159 -8.69 -3.85 12.68
N VAL A 160 -8.56 -4.15 13.95
CA VAL A 160 -9.19 -3.36 15.02
C VAL A 160 -8.13 -2.91 16.01
N GLY A 161 -7.99 -1.60 16.18
CA GLY A 161 -7.08 -1.00 17.17
C GLY A 161 -7.56 -1.20 18.60
N ASP A 162 -6.70 -0.89 19.59
CA ASP A 162 -6.98 -1.08 21.02
C ASP A 162 -7.92 -0.01 21.62
N GLY A 163 -8.32 1.00 20.84
CA GLY A 163 -9.20 2.09 21.26
C GLY A 163 -8.53 3.09 22.21
N MET A 164 -7.21 3.06 22.39
CA MET A 164 -6.38 3.99 23.19
C MET A 164 -6.65 4.09 24.70
N ILE A 165 -7.75 3.53 25.22
CA ILE A 165 -8.13 3.74 26.62
C ILE A 165 -7.54 2.69 27.56
N LYS A 166 -7.58 1.44 27.15
CA LYS A 166 -7.12 0.28 27.93
C LYS A 166 -6.33 -0.65 27.03
N PRO A 167 -5.01 -0.50 26.93
CA PRO A 167 -4.21 -1.32 26.03
C PRO A 167 -4.28 -2.84 26.36
N GLU A 168 -4.64 -3.20 27.59
CA GLU A 168 -4.79 -4.59 28.05
C GLU A 168 -5.93 -5.33 27.33
N VAL A 169 -6.91 -4.61 26.74
CA VAL A 169 -7.98 -5.24 25.94
C VAL A 169 -7.40 -6.03 24.75
N ALA A 170 -6.22 -5.66 24.27
CA ALA A 170 -5.54 -6.39 23.20
C ALA A 170 -5.22 -7.85 23.58
N GLN A 171 -5.16 -8.18 24.88
CA GLN A 171 -4.94 -9.52 25.41
C GLN A 171 -6.23 -10.22 25.86
N ASP A 172 -7.34 -9.48 26.00
CA ASP A 172 -8.63 -10.03 26.42
C ASP A 172 -9.32 -10.76 25.26
N ASP A 173 -9.67 -12.02 25.42
CA ASP A 173 -10.31 -12.85 24.40
C ASP A 173 -11.82 -12.58 24.24
N ASP A 174 -12.41 -11.80 25.12
CA ASP A 174 -13.81 -11.39 25.08
C ASP A 174 -13.99 -9.96 24.56
N ASP A 175 -12.89 -9.24 24.28
CA ASP A 175 -12.88 -7.91 23.65
C ASP A 175 -12.34 -7.98 22.21
N LEU A 176 -13.02 -7.38 21.26
CA LEU A 176 -12.63 -7.40 19.85
C LEU A 176 -11.59 -6.31 19.48
N ARG A 177 -11.21 -5.45 20.43
CA ARG A 177 -10.17 -4.43 20.23
C ARG A 177 -8.76 -5.00 20.35
N GLY A 178 -7.81 -4.43 19.61
CA GLY A 178 -6.43 -4.91 19.55
C GLY A 178 -6.30 -6.27 18.86
N LYS A 179 -7.10 -6.52 17.82
CA LYS A 179 -7.25 -7.81 17.15
C LYS A 179 -7.20 -7.69 15.64
N ILE A 180 -6.87 -8.78 15.00
CA ILE A 180 -7.29 -9.05 13.62
C ILE A 180 -8.48 -10.00 13.71
N LEU A 181 -9.61 -9.56 13.16
CA LEU A 181 -10.84 -10.35 13.12
C LEU A 181 -10.91 -11.08 11.77
N ARG A 182 -11.49 -12.29 11.76
CA ARG A 182 -11.80 -13.06 10.54
C ARG A 182 -13.26 -13.48 10.56
N MET A 183 -13.98 -13.18 9.48
CA MET A 183 -15.41 -13.45 9.36
C MET A 183 -15.82 -13.80 7.93
N ASN A 184 -16.97 -14.43 7.76
CA ASN A 184 -17.62 -14.56 6.47
C ASN A 184 -18.07 -13.18 5.96
N LEU A 185 -18.38 -13.05 4.65
CA LEU A 185 -18.81 -11.77 4.05
C LEU A 185 -20.10 -11.21 4.65
N ASP A 186 -20.87 -12.03 5.37
CA ASP A 186 -22.09 -11.66 6.10
C ASP A 186 -21.85 -11.33 7.59
N GLY A 187 -20.59 -11.37 8.04
CA GLY A 187 -20.18 -11.11 9.43
C GLY A 187 -20.26 -12.32 10.36
N SER A 188 -20.74 -13.47 9.91
CA SER A 188 -20.81 -14.69 10.72
C SER A 188 -19.41 -15.27 10.97
N VAL A 189 -19.27 -16.01 12.06
CA VAL A 189 -18.00 -16.66 12.45
C VAL A 189 -17.74 -17.87 11.53
N PRO A 190 -16.58 -17.94 10.84
CA PRO A 190 -16.17 -19.14 10.12
C PRO A 190 -15.97 -20.34 11.05
N GLU A 191 -16.36 -21.54 10.60
CA GLU A 191 -16.23 -22.77 11.39
C GLU A 191 -14.78 -23.13 11.71
N ASP A 192 -13.86 -22.70 10.85
CA ASP A 192 -12.41 -22.96 10.91
C ASP A 192 -11.61 -21.82 11.57
N ASN A 193 -12.26 -20.91 12.28
CA ASN A 193 -11.56 -19.90 13.06
C ASN A 193 -10.75 -20.54 14.22
N PRO A 194 -9.61 -19.93 14.61
CA PRO A 194 -8.72 -20.47 15.66
C PRO A 194 -9.44 -20.79 16.97
N LYS A 195 -10.42 -19.96 17.34
CA LYS A 195 -11.30 -20.18 18.48
C LYS A 195 -12.73 -20.30 17.98
N LYS A 196 -13.38 -21.40 18.34
CA LYS A 196 -14.77 -21.66 18.01
C LYS A 196 -15.67 -20.51 18.53
N ASP A 197 -16.65 -20.11 17.73
CA ASP A 197 -17.63 -19.06 18.05
C ASP A 197 -17.01 -17.67 18.33
N SER A 198 -15.78 -17.42 17.86
CA SER A 198 -15.08 -16.14 17.99
C SER A 198 -14.61 -15.63 16.64
N LEU A 199 -14.75 -14.31 16.41
CA LEU A 199 -14.20 -13.62 15.24
C LEU A 199 -12.69 -13.41 15.33
N ILE A 200 -12.06 -13.60 16.51
CA ILE A 200 -10.64 -13.30 16.72
C ILE A 200 -9.78 -14.30 15.94
N PHE A 201 -9.03 -13.78 14.96
CA PHE A 201 -8.04 -14.53 14.19
C PHE A 201 -6.66 -14.46 14.84
N ALA A 202 -6.25 -13.27 15.30
CA ALA A 202 -5.01 -13.03 16.02
C ALA A 202 -5.18 -11.85 16.99
N LYS A 203 -4.34 -11.77 18.03
CA LYS A 203 -4.46 -10.75 19.09
C LYS A 203 -3.13 -10.07 19.40
N GLY A 204 -3.19 -9.04 20.26
CA GLY A 204 -1.99 -8.34 20.72
C GLY A 204 -1.51 -7.26 19.75
N PHE A 205 -2.43 -6.54 19.12
CA PHE A 205 -2.16 -5.38 18.25
C PHE A 205 -2.51 -4.07 18.95
N ARG A 206 -1.79 -2.99 18.59
CA ARG A 206 -2.03 -1.66 19.14
C ARG A 206 -2.96 -0.83 18.25
N ASN A 207 -2.48 -0.46 17.07
CA ASN A 207 -3.21 0.27 16.05
C ASN A 207 -2.82 -0.27 14.68
N PRO A 208 -3.32 -1.46 14.31
CA PRO A 208 -3.03 -2.13 13.04
C PRO A 208 -3.74 -1.38 11.91
N PHE A 209 -3.01 -0.47 11.24
CA PHE A 209 -3.57 0.47 10.29
C PHE A 209 -3.72 -0.13 8.90
N GLY A 210 -2.68 -0.74 8.34
CA GLY A 210 -2.68 -1.33 7.00
C GLY A 210 -2.64 -2.86 7.00
N ALA A 211 -3.13 -3.47 5.92
CA ALA A 211 -3.11 -4.91 5.69
C ALA A 211 -2.94 -5.25 4.22
N ILE A 212 -2.15 -6.28 3.90
CA ILE A 212 -2.00 -6.79 2.53
C ILE A 212 -1.70 -8.29 2.51
N TRP A 213 -2.17 -8.95 1.47
CA TRP A 213 -1.88 -10.36 1.20
C TRP A 213 -0.74 -10.49 0.19
N ARG A 214 0.26 -11.30 0.54
CA ARG A 214 1.31 -11.71 -0.38
C ARG A 214 0.84 -12.91 -1.20
N LYS A 215 0.90 -12.82 -2.53
CA LYS A 215 0.40 -13.89 -3.43
C LYS A 215 1.28 -15.15 -3.39
N SER A 216 2.58 -15.00 -3.21
CA SER A 216 3.53 -16.13 -3.34
C SER A 216 3.38 -17.19 -2.25
N ASP A 217 2.87 -16.83 -1.06
CA ASP A 217 2.68 -17.72 0.08
C ASP A 217 1.32 -17.55 0.79
N GLU A 218 0.41 -16.78 0.19
CA GLU A 218 -0.93 -16.49 0.72
C GLU A 218 -0.95 -15.97 2.16
N SER A 219 0.09 -15.22 2.55
CA SER A 219 0.25 -14.71 3.91
C SER A 219 -0.24 -13.28 4.05
N LEU A 220 -0.86 -12.99 5.20
CA LEU A 220 -1.31 -11.64 5.58
C LEU A 220 -0.19 -10.88 6.29
N TYR A 221 0.06 -9.65 5.84
CA TYR A 221 0.99 -8.71 6.47
C TYR A 221 0.25 -7.49 6.98
N ILE A 222 0.61 -7.04 8.18
CA ILE A 222 -0.03 -5.93 8.89
C ILE A 222 1.01 -4.87 9.24
N ALA A 223 0.63 -3.60 9.00
CA ALA A 223 1.32 -2.42 9.50
C ALA A 223 0.66 -1.98 10.82
N ASP A 224 1.40 -2.01 11.93
CA ASP A 224 0.87 -1.70 13.27
C ASP A 224 1.69 -0.60 13.94
N ASN A 225 1.02 0.51 14.30
CA ASN A 225 1.65 1.68 14.89
C ASN A 225 2.07 1.47 16.34
N GLY A 226 3.33 1.72 16.63
CA GLY A 226 3.88 1.75 17.98
C GLY A 226 3.50 3.02 18.77
N PRO A 227 3.73 3.05 20.09
CA PRO A 227 3.37 4.19 20.94
C PRO A 227 4.24 5.44 20.68
N ALA A 228 5.52 5.32 20.69
CA ALA A 228 6.51 6.36 20.36
C ALA A 228 7.71 5.76 19.65
N TYR A 229 7.77 4.45 19.65
CA TYR A 229 8.81 3.61 19.06
C TYR A 229 8.18 2.28 18.62
N ASP A 230 8.91 1.54 17.81
CA ASP A 230 8.57 0.20 17.37
C ASP A 230 7.28 0.11 16.53
N ASP A 231 7.07 1.04 15.58
CA ASP A 231 6.19 0.74 14.45
C ASP A 231 6.65 -0.58 13.83
N ARG A 232 5.72 -1.49 13.54
CA ARG A 232 6.07 -2.81 13.06
C ARG A 232 5.35 -3.24 11.80
N VAL A 233 5.99 -4.15 11.07
CA VAL A 233 5.33 -5.04 10.12
C VAL A 233 5.30 -6.44 10.72
N ALA A 234 4.13 -7.06 10.74
CA ALA A 234 3.94 -8.42 11.22
C ALA A 234 3.34 -9.30 10.13
N ARG A 235 3.85 -10.53 9.99
CA ARG A 235 3.21 -11.60 9.21
C ARG A 235 2.24 -12.34 10.13
N VAL A 236 0.94 -12.26 9.82
CA VAL A 236 -0.10 -12.73 10.75
C VAL A 236 -0.41 -14.21 10.54
N GLN A 237 -0.50 -14.93 11.64
CA GLN A 237 -0.86 -16.35 11.68
C GLN A 237 -2.05 -16.56 12.60
N ALA A 238 -2.86 -17.57 12.26
CA ALA A 238 -4.05 -17.95 13.00
C ALA A 238 -3.75 -18.31 14.47
N GLY A 239 -4.46 -17.70 15.40
CA GLY A 239 -4.33 -17.98 16.84
C GLY A 239 -3.12 -17.35 17.53
N GLU A 240 -2.24 -16.67 16.81
CA GLU A 240 -1.02 -16.10 17.37
C GLU A 240 -1.27 -14.79 18.15
N ASN A 241 -0.35 -14.53 19.10
CA ASN A 241 -0.33 -13.33 19.93
C ASN A 241 0.87 -12.46 19.56
N TYR A 242 0.59 -11.20 19.22
CA TYR A 242 1.57 -10.20 18.78
C TYR A 242 2.06 -9.28 19.91
N GLY A 243 1.70 -9.58 21.16
CA GLY A 243 2.37 -9.14 22.38
C GLY A 243 2.00 -7.76 22.90
N TRP A 244 1.27 -6.90 22.19
CA TRP A 244 0.82 -5.63 22.76
C TRP A 244 -0.15 -5.87 23.95
N PRO A 245 -0.03 -5.15 25.10
CA PRO A 245 0.81 -3.95 25.32
C PRO A 245 2.24 -4.24 25.81
N GLU A 246 2.60 -5.46 26.10
CA GLU A 246 3.91 -5.80 26.67
C GLU A 246 5.08 -5.56 25.70
N SER A 247 4.86 -5.81 24.40
CA SER A 247 5.87 -5.66 23.35
C SER A 247 5.27 -5.45 21.98
N MET A 248 5.83 -4.50 21.22
CA MET A 248 5.57 -4.36 19.78
C MET A 248 6.46 -5.27 18.93
N ARG A 249 7.49 -5.93 19.50
CA ARG A 249 8.47 -6.73 18.74
C ARG A 249 8.11 -8.21 18.65
N THR A 250 7.14 -8.66 19.43
CA THR A 250 6.71 -10.07 19.43
C THR A 250 6.12 -10.42 18.05
N ASN A 251 6.64 -11.48 17.41
CA ASN A 251 6.21 -12.00 16.12
C ASN A 251 6.25 -10.95 14.97
N SER A 252 7.04 -9.86 15.13
CA SER A 252 7.25 -8.89 14.04
C SER A 252 8.42 -9.31 13.16
N ILE A 253 8.29 -9.02 11.84
CA ILE A 253 9.35 -9.24 10.85
C ILE A 253 10.20 -7.99 10.60
N PHE A 254 9.67 -6.84 11.00
CA PHE A 254 10.33 -5.53 10.95
C PHE A 254 9.78 -4.64 12.07
N TRP A 255 10.64 -3.81 12.65
CA TRP A 255 10.25 -2.72 13.54
C TRP A 255 11.17 -1.52 13.35
N HIS A 256 10.61 -0.33 13.48
CA HIS A 256 11.34 0.92 13.40
C HIS A 256 11.48 1.54 14.79
N ASN A 257 12.70 1.81 15.24
CA ASN A 257 12.98 2.27 16.62
C ASN A 257 12.25 3.56 17.03
N LEU A 258 12.01 4.46 16.09
CA LEU A 258 11.19 5.66 16.32
C LEU A 258 9.91 5.51 15.54
N SER A 259 8.76 5.61 16.20
CA SER A 259 7.48 5.59 15.51
C SER A 259 7.41 6.72 14.48
N GLN A 260 7.07 6.36 13.25
CA GLN A 260 6.97 7.24 12.10
C GLN A 260 5.54 7.30 11.55
N GLY A 261 4.61 6.59 12.20
CA GLY A 261 3.23 6.48 11.77
C GLY A 261 3.10 5.59 10.52
N ILE A 262 3.30 4.30 10.69
CA ILE A 262 3.09 3.31 9.62
C ILE A 262 1.60 3.19 9.31
N THR A 263 1.19 3.39 8.03
CA THR A 263 -0.23 3.47 7.67
C THR A 263 -0.68 2.42 6.67
N ALA A 264 0.09 2.18 5.62
CA ALA A 264 -0.32 1.28 4.56
C ALA A 264 0.85 0.48 4.02
N LEU A 265 0.54 -0.63 3.39
CA LEU A 265 1.54 -1.49 2.76
C LEU A 265 0.92 -2.21 1.54
N ASP A 266 1.74 -2.42 0.52
CA ASP A 266 1.36 -3.22 -0.64
C ASP A 266 2.57 -3.91 -1.25
N PHE A 267 2.36 -5.08 -1.86
CA PHE A 267 3.39 -5.82 -2.57
C PHE A 267 3.36 -5.52 -4.07
N MET A 268 4.54 -5.37 -4.67
CA MET A 268 4.65 -5.39 -6.12
C MET A 268 4.48 -6.82 -6.64
N GLN A 269 3.30 -7.15 -7.15
CA GLN A 269 2.91 -8.52 -7.49
C GLN A 269 2.24 -8.67 -8.87
N ASN A 270 2.14 -7.59 -9.66
CA ASN A 270 1.40 -7.55 -10.92
C ASN A 270 2.19 -6.91 -12.07
N GLU A 271 3.53 -6.92 -12.00
CA GLU A 271 4.43 -6.42 -13.05
C GLU A 271 4.32 -4.91 -13.36
N GLU A 272 3.80 -4.09 -12.41
CA GLU A 272 3.71 -2.64 -12.58
C GLU A 272 5.07 -1.95 -12.57
N PHE A 273 6.07 -2.58 -11.93
CA PHE A 273 7.45 -2.14 -11.90
C PHE A 273 8.38 -3.17 -12.59
N PRO A 274 9.64 -2.79 -12.89
CA PRO A 274 10.63 -3.73 -13.38
C PRO A 274 10.78 -4.95 -12.45
N TYR A 275 11.03 -6.12 -13.03
CA TYR A 275 11.09 -7.42 -12.35
C TYR A 275 12.01 -7.44 -11.09
N GLU A 276 13.03 -6.59 -11.02
CA GLU A 276 13.92 -6.48 -9.85
C GLU A 276 13.20 -6.07 -8.56
N PHE A 277 11.98 -5.53 -8.68
CA PHE A 277 11.10 -5.14 -7.57
C PHE A 277 10.01 -6.19 -7.30
N ASP A 278 9.99 -7.31 -8.07
CA ASP A 278 8.99 -8.36 -7.91
C ASP A 278 8.98 -8.90 -6.47
N ASP A 279 7.78 -8.98 -5.88
CA ASP A 279 7.55 -9.45 -4.51
C ASP A 279 8.20 -8.56 -3.41
N GLU A 280 8.66 -7.33 -3.74
CA GLU A 280 9.06 -6.35 -2.72
C GLU A 280 7.83 -5.71 -2.06
N LEU A 281 7.91 -5.52 -0.74
CA LEU A 281 6.89 -4.85 0.07
C LEU A 281 7.16 -3.35 0.12
N PHE A 282 6.16 -2.55 -0.23
CA PHE A 282 6.18 -1.10 -0.10
C PHE A 282 5.37 -0.69 1.12
N VAL A 283 5.91 0.23 1.92
CA VAL A 283 5.31 0.61 3.21
C VAL A 283 5.30 2.12 3.34
N ALA A 284 4.13 2.70 3.60
CA ALA A 284 3.96 4.13 3.83
C ALA A 284 4.14 4.49 5.29
N PHE A 285 4.89 5.56 5.53
CA PHE A 285 5.08 6.19 6.83
C PHE A 285 4.56 7.62 6.78
N PHE A 286 3.46 7.84 7.47
CA PHE A 286 2.73 9.09 7.52
C PHE A 286 3.53 10.27 8.08
N GLY A 287 4.32 10.02 9.13
CA GLY A 287 5.05 11.06 9.86
C GLY A 287 4.18 11.80 10.86
N GLY A 288 4.69 12.93 11.32
CA GLY A 288 3.90 13.85 12.15
C GLY A 288 2.97 14.68 11.27
N SER A 289 1.67 14.50 11.37
CA SER A 289 0.66 15.12 10.51
C SER A 289 0.68 16.65 10.49
N TYR A 290 1.05 17.26 11.60
CA TYR A 290 1.13 18.71 11.78
C TYR A 290 2.53 19.31 11.57
N GLN A 291 3.53 18.46 11.24
CA GLN A 291 4.90 18.93 11.01
C GLN A 291 5.09 19.41 9.57
N LYS A 292 5.60 20.62 9.41
CA LYS A 292 6.03 21.15 8.13
C LYS A 292 7.43 20.66 7.78
N GLY A 293 7.74 20.76 6.51
CA GLY A 293 9.06 20.46 5.96
C GLY A 293 9.35 18.98 5.80
N PRO A 294 10.55 18.66 5.31
CA PRO A 294 11.03 17.31 5.22
C PRO A 294 11.06 16.71 6.60
N GLY A 295 10.22 15.70 6.85
CA GLY A 295 10.09 15.11 8.18
C GLY A 295 11.42 14.53 8.67
N ILE A 296 11.75 14.78 9.95
CA ILE A 296 12.76 14.01 10.66
C ILE A 296 12.27 12.54 10.79
N LYS A 297 10.95 12.35 10.81
CA LYS A 297 10.27 11.05 10.93
C LYS A 297 9.19 10.92 9.87
N GLY A 298 9.16 9.78 9.19
CA GLY A 298 8.12 9.44 8.21
C GLY A 298 8.09 10.36 7.00
N LYS A 299 6.90 10.60 6.48
CA LYS A 299 6.64 11.30 5.21
C LYS A 299 7.36 10.65 4.04
N ASN A 300 7.38 9.33 4.05
CA ASN A 300 8.07 8.54 3.04
C ASN A 300 7.34 7.23 2.76
N ILE A 301 7.70 6.62 1.65
CA ILE A 301 7.39 5.24 1.33
C ILE A 301 8.72 4.52 1.23
N ILE A 302 8.88 3.43 1.95
CA ILE A 302 10.06 2.57 1.84
C ILE A 302 9.72 1.30 1.08
N LYS A 303 10.69 0.76 0.38
CA LYS A 303 10.63 -0.57 -0.22
C LYS A 303 11.43 -1.55 0.62
N MET A 304 10.91 -2.75 0.82
CA MET A 304 11.50 -3.80 1.63
C MET A 304 11.61 -5.09 0.84
N LYS A 305 12.78 -5.68 0.86
CA LYS A 305 13.00 -7.01 0.30
C LYS A 305 12.92 -8.05 1.40
N LEU A 306 11.97 -8.97 1.28
CA LEU A 306 11.81 -10.07 2.21
C LEU A 306 12.77 -11.22 1.87
N ASN A 307 13.03 -12.07 2.86
CA ASN A 307 13.57 -13.40 2.60
C ASN A 307 12.52 -14.26 1.84
N LYS A 308 12.98 -15.36 1.27
CA LYS A 308 12.12 -16.26 0.46
C LYS A 308 10.84 -16.69 1.21
N ASP A 309 10.98 -16.96 2.51
CA ASP A 309 9.88 -17.49 3.33
C ASP A 309 8.98 -16.38 3.91
N GLY A 310 9.25 -15.11 3.60
CA GLY A 310 8.43 -13.98 4.07
C GLY A 310 8.50 -13.70 5.58
N THR A 311 9.48 -14.26 6.28
CA THR A 311 9.59 -14.23 7.75
C THR A 311 10.57 -13.19 8.28
N ALA A 312 11.34 -12.54 7.41
CA ALA A 312 12.31 -11.51 7.77
C ALA A 312 12.56 -10.54 6.61
N ILE A 313 12.98 -9.33 6.95
CA ILE A 313 13.42 -8.31 5.98
C ILE A 313 14.92 -8.45 5.76
N ASN A 314 15.33 -8.67 4.51
CA ASN A 314 16.74 -8.74 4.11
C ASN A 314 17.37 -7.35 3.94
N SER A 315 16.62 -6.41 3.36
CA SER A 315 17.05 -5.04 3.14
C SER A 315 15.83 -4.13 2.96
N TYR A 316 16.03 -2.83 3.18
CA TYR A 316 15.04 -1.81 2.86
C TYR A 316 15.73 -0.50 2.45
N ASP A 317 15.03 0.28 1.63
CA ASP A 317 15.47 1.60 1.14
C ASP A 317 14.30 2.57 1.06
N ILE A 318 14.60 3.86 1.12
CA ILE A 318 13.62 4.91 0.82
C ILE A 318 13.29 4.83 -0.68
N PHE A 319 12.00 4.78 -0.98
CA PHE A 319 11.50 4.76 -2.35
C PHE A 319 10.91 6.11 -2.77
N VAL A 320 10.14 6.74 -1.88
CA VAL A 320 9.62 8.10 -2.03
C VAL A 320 9.83 8.86 -0.73
N LYS A 321 10.19 10.12 -0.79
CA LYS A 321 10.35 10.98 0.41
C LYS A 321 9.89 12.40 0.11
N TYR A 322 9.09 12.94 1.02
CA TYR A 322 8.72 14.35 0.97
C TYR A 322 9.92 15.25 1.29
N THR A 323 10.15 16.24 0.43
CA THR A 323 11.27 17.20 0.52
C THR A 323 10.80 18.65 0.52
N GLY A 324 9.48 18.88 0.42
CA GLY A 324 8.90 20.22 0.42
C GLY A 324 8.93 20.91 1.79
N GLU A 325 8.54 22.16 1.84
CA GLU A 325 8.56 23.01 3.05
C GLU A 325 7.27 22.96 3.87
N ASN A 326 6.16 22.57 3.24
CA ASN A 326 4.83 22.48 3.85
C ASN A 326 4.54 21.07 4.41
N ALA A 327 3.29 20.75 4.68
CA ALA A 327 2.91 19.43 5.17
C ALA A 327 2.37 18.55 4.03
N ALA A 328 2.90 17.34 3.95
CA ALA A 328 2.38 16.25 3.14
C ALA A 328 2.56 14.94 3.92
N SER A 329 1.66 14.00 3.75
CA SER A 329 1.69 12.73 4.48
C SER A 329 1.14 11.61 3.62
N PRO A 330 1.99 10.68 3.14
CA PRO A 330 1.52 9.46 2.49
C PRO A 330 0.66 8.66 3.48
N CYS A 331 -0.54 8.29 3.08
CA CYS A 331 -1.47 7.56 3.95
C CYS A 331 -1.79 6.18 3.39
N GLY A 332 -2.65 6.09 2.39
CA GLY A 332 -2.94 4.86 1.66
C GLY A 332 -1.97 4.65 0.51
N ILE A 333 -1.60 3.39 0.23
CA ILE A 333 -0.86 3.02 -0.98
C ILE A 333 -1.50 1.81 -1.65
N ALA A 334 -1.46 1.74 -2.97
CA ALA A 334 -1.85 0.56 -3.73
C ALA A 334 -1.12 0.51 -5.07
N PHE A 335 -0.72 -0.69 -5.47
CA PHE A 335 -0.33 -0.95 -6.85
C PHE A 335 -1.57 -0.99 -7.75
N GLY A 336 -1.47 -0.34 -8.89
CA GLY A 336 -2.52 -0.26 -9.89
C GLY A 336 -1.92 -0.05 -11.29
N PRO A 337 -2.74 0.14 -12.32
CA PRO A 337 -2.27 0.19 -13.70
C PRO A 337 -1.06 1.10 -13.91
N GLY A 338 0.10 0.46 -14.19
CA GLY A 338 1.36 1.12 -14.54
C GLY A 338 2.07 1.82 -13.39
N GLY A 339 1.83 1.45 -12.12
CA GLY A 339 2.63 1.99 -11.02
C GLY A 339 2.09 1.82 -9.61
N LEU A 340 2.78 2.42 -8.65
CA LEU A 340 2.36 2.57 -7.27
C LEU A 340 1.64 3.90 -7.09
N TYR A 341 0.47 3.86 -6.49
CA TYR A 341 -0.31 5.06 -6.17
C TYR A 341 -0.32 5.29 -4.66
N PHE A 342 -0.36 6.56 -4.26
CA PHE A 342 -0.52 6.89 -2.85
C PHE A 342 -1.39 8.14 -2.65
N THR A 343 -2.11 8.16 -1.54
CA THR A 343 -2.85 9.34 -1.09
C THR A 343 -1.95 10.24 -0.26
N ASP A 344 -2.05 11.55 -0.45
CA ASP A 344 -1.48 12.58 0.42
C ASP A 344 -2.62 13.31 1.11
N LEU A 345 -2.70 13.15 2.42
CA LEU A 345 -3.79 13.65 3.24
C LEU A 345 -3.80 15.19 3.32
N HIS A 346 -2.64 15.82 3.39
CA HIS A 346 -2.51 17.26 3.66
C HIS A 346 -2.37 18.14 2.41
N GLY A 347 -2.00 17.57 1.27
CA GLY A 347 -1.90 18.28 0.01
C GLY A 347 -0.92 19.45 0.02
N GLU A 348 0.18 19.34 0.78
CA GLU A 348 1.24 20.35 0.83
C GLU A 348 0.80 21.68 1.44
N LYS A 349 -0.14 21.66 2.37
CA LYS A 349 -0.61 22.84 3.11
C LYS A 349 0.20 23.08 4.39
N ASP A 350 -0.32 23.89 5.28
CA ASP A 350 0.37 24.40 6.48
C ASP A 350 0.45 23.40 7.65
N GLY A 351 -0.05 22.17 7.47
CA GLY A 351 -0.06 21.14 8.51
C GLY A 351 -1.38 21.05 9.29
N GLN A 352 -2.33 21.94 9.02
CA GLN A 352 -3.70 21.80 9.48
C GLN A 352 -4.48 20.85 8.53
N MET A 353 -5.60 20.36 9.00
CA MET A 353 -6.52 19.57 8.18
C MET A 353 -7.37 20.52 7.32
N HIS A 354 -7.18 20.50 6.01
CA HIS A 354 -7.91 21.33 5.08
C HIS A 354 -8.87 20.52 4.22
N LYS A 355 -10.09 21.03 4.06
CA LYS A 355 -11.04 20.50 3.08
C LYS A 355 -10.46 20.61 1.67
N ALA A 356 -10.70 19.62 0.85
CA ALA A 356 -10.34 19.59 -0.56
C ALA A 356 -8.85 19.92 -0.84
N ALA A 357 -7.94 19.53 0.06
CA ALA A 357 -6.50 19.72 -0.10
C ALA A 357 -5.76 18.46 -0.53
N GLY A 358 -6.29 17.29 -0.25
CA GLY A 358 -5.64 16.01 -0.48
C GLY A 358 -5.43 15.68 -1.96
N ASN A 359 -4.41 14.87 -2.22
CA ASN A 359 -3.98 14.48 -3.56
C ASN A 359 -3.86 12.96 -3.70
N ILE A 360 -3.85 12.49 -4.95
CA ILE A 360 -3.36 11.17 -5.31
C ILE A 360 -2.16 11.35 -6.24
N TYR A 361 -1.07 10.68 -5.90
CA TYR A 361 0.13 10.60 -6.73
C TYR A 361 0.30 9.21 -7.30
N LYS A 362 0.94 9.14 -8.48
CA LYS A 362 1.38 7.90 -9.13
C LYS A 362 2.90 7.91 -9.26
N ILE A 363 3.53 6.82 -8.86
CA ILE A 363 4.93 6.53 -9.15
C ILE A 363 4.96 5.48 -10.26
N SER A 364 5.68 5.77 -11.34
CA SER A 364 5.87 4.83 -12.45
C SER A 364 7.34 4.76 -12.85
N SER A 365 7.75 3.61 -13.39
CA SER A 365 9.10 3.51 -13.95
C SER A 365 9.25 4.43 -15.15
N VAL A 366 10.43 5.06 -15.28
CA VAL A 366 10.73 5.90 -16.44
C VAL A 366 10.95 4.98 -17.63
N VAL A 367 9.94 4.90 -18.49
CA VAL A 367 10.06 4.29 -19.83
C VAL A 367 10.63 5.36 -20.76
N LYS A 368 11.74 5.07 -21.44
CA LYS A 368 12.32 6.00 -22.41
C LYS A 368 11.42 6.18 -23.63
N GLU A 369 11.50 7.36 -24.26
CA GLU A 369 10.64 7.90 -25.31
C GLU A 369 10.31 6.97 -26.49
N GLU A 370 9.15 7.21 -27.14
CA GLU A 370 8.65 6.50 -28.32
C GLU A 370 9.70 6.35 -29.42
N GLY A 371 9.99 5.12 -29.82
CA GLY A 371 10.92 4.77 -30.91
C GLY A 371 11.98 3.74 -30.52
N GLU A 372 12.18 3.46 -29.24
CA GLU A 372 13.08 2.37 -28.80
C GLU A 372 12.30 1.05 -28.71
N ILE A 373 12.81 -0.01 -29.33
CA ILE A 373 12.38 -1.38 -29.00
C ILE A 373 12.86 -1.64 -27.58
N ILE A 374 11.91 -1.55 -26.65
CA ILE A 374 12.17 -1.82 -25.23
C ILE A 374 11.93 -3.30 -25.01
N VAL A 375 12.97 -4.02 -24.65
CA VAL A 375 12.81 -5.37 -24.09
C VAL A 375 12.15 -5.20 -22.73
N PRO A 376 10.96 -5.74 -22.48
CA PRO A 376 10.34 -5.66 -21.16
C PRO A 376 11.22 -6.35 -20.11
N TYR A 377 11.40 -5.72 -18.95
CA TYR A 377 12.14 -6.30 -17.83
C TYR A 377 11.21 -7.21 -17.02
N THR A 378 10.79 -8.32 -17.62
CA THR A 378 9.88 -9.31 -17.03
C THR A 378 10.64 -10.52 -16.52
N LYS A 379 10.00 -11.29 -15.61
CA LYS A 379 10.54 -12.56 -15.12
C LYS A 379 10.80 -13.55 -16.26
N GLU A 380 9.86 -13.66 -17.20
CA GLU A 380 10.01 -14.53 -18.36
C GLU A 380 11.26 -14.17 -19.17
N ASN A 381 11.50 -12.90 -19.46
CA ASN A 381 12.69 -12.44 -20.17
C ASN A 381 13.96 -12.60 -19.32
N ALA A 382 13.88 -12.42 -18.00
CA ALA A 382 15.01 -12.65 -17.10
C ALA A 382 15.42 -14.13 -17.06
N ASP A 383 14.46 -15.04 -16.99
CA ASP A 383 14.68 -16.51 -16.99
C ASP A 383 15.27 -17.01 -18.32
N ARG A 384 14.93 -16.39 -19.43
CA ARG A 384 15.43 -16.70 -20.79
C ARG A 384 16.76 -16.02 -21.11
N CYS A 385 17.19 -15.10 -20.23
CA CYS A 385 18.40 -14.30 -20.46
C CYS A 385 19.68 -15.11 -20.29
N ILE A 386 20.54 -15.09 -21.30
CA ILE A 386 21.82 -15.78 -21.29
C ILE A 386 23.02 -14.90 -20.83
N CYS A 387 22.76 -13.65 -20.42
CA CYS A 387 23.81 -12.76 -19.89
C CYS A 387 24.62 -13.36 -18.74
N PRO A 388 24.04 -14.11 -17.78
CA PRO A 388 24.81 -14.71 -16.68
C PRO A 388 25.95 -15.61 -17.13
N GLY A 389 25.81 -16.28 -18.27
CA GLY A 389 26.87 -17.13 -18.88
C GLY A 389 27.86 -16.39 -19.78
N CYS A 390 27.73 -15.09 -19.95
CA CYS A 390 28.54 -14.33 -20.86
C CYS A 390 29.98 -14.12 -20.34
N PRO A 391 31.02 -14.34 -21.15
CA PRO A 391 32.43 -14.21 -20.72
C PRO A 391 32.82 -12.84 -20.16
N THR A 392 32.09 -11.79 -20.50
CA THR A 392 32.31 -10.41 -20.02
C THR A 392 31.70 -10.14 -18.65
N ILE A 393 30.84 -11.02 -18.13
CA ILE A 393 30.31 -10.89 -16.77
C ILE A 393 31.40 -11.07 -15.73
N ASN A 394 31.54 -10.13 -14.82
CA ASN A 394 32.50 -10.18 -13.73
C ASN A 394 31.82 -10.32 -12.36
N GLU A 395 32.62 -10.47 -11.30
CA GLU A 395 32.09 -10.66 -9.92
C GLU A 395 31.27 -9.46 -9.42
N CYS A 396 31.60 -8.24 -9.82
CA CYS A 396 30.82 -7.05 -9.48
C CYS A 396 29.38 -7.17 -10.01
N MET A 397 29.23 -7.57 -11.28
CA MET A 397 27.92 -7.74 -11.91
C MET A 397 27.16 -8.93 -11.32
N LYS A 398 27.85 -10.05 -11.01
CA LYS A 398 27.24 -11.22 -10.38
C LYS A 398 26.72 -10.90 -8.98
N ASN A 399 27.53 -10.22 -8.16
CA ASN A 399 27.14 -9.82 -6.80
C ASN A 399 25.97 -8.86 -6.76
N ARG A 400 25.76 -8.09 -7.84
CA ARG A 400 24.62 -7.19 -8.02
C ARG A 400 23.45 -7.86 -8.75
N ASN A 401 23.55 -9.15 -9.06
CA ASN A 401 22.57 -9.89 -9.85
C ASN A 401 22.23 -9.19 -11.19
N GLU A 402 23.23 -8.61 -11.85
CA GLU A 402 23.03 -7.87 -13.09
C GLU A 402 22.96 -8.79 -14.31
N HIS A 403 21.80 -8.79 -14.96
CA HIS A 403 21.55 -9.53 -16.20
C HIS A 403 20.50 -8.78 -17.04
N LEU A 404 20.06 -9.33 -18.17
CA LEU A 404 19.08 -8.74 -19.08
C LEU A 404 19.40 -7.27 -19.43
N PHE A 405 20.67 -6.98 -19.79
CA PHE A 405 21.14 -5.60 -20.06
C PHE A 405 20.40 -4.91 -21.22
N CYS A 406 19.79 -5.67 -22.14
CA CYS A 406 18.96 -5.13 -23.20
C CYS A 406 17.67 -4.45 -22.68
N ALA A 407 17.18 -4.88 -21.53
CA ALA A 407 16.05 -4.28 -20.84
C ALA A 407 16.50 -3.24 -19.80
N ARG A 408 17.45 -3.64 -18.94
CA ARG A 408 17.93 -2.86 -17.81
C ARG A 408 18.74 -1.62 -18.19
N GLY A 409 19.62 -1.76 -19.19
CA GLY A 409 20.58 -0.74 -19.57
C GLY A 409 22.03 -1.10 -19.23
N LYS A 410 22.92 -0.10 -19.18
CA LYS A 410 24.35 -0.30 -18.90
C LYS A 410 24.63 -0.61 -17.43
N THR A 411 25.77 -1.30 -17.17
CA THR A 411 26.31 -1.49 -15.83
C THR A 411 27.18 -0.31 -15.39
N ASP A 412 27.24 -0.09 -14.07
CA ASP A 412 28.21 0.82 -13.43
C ASP A 412 29.48 0.08 -12.99
N CYS A 413 29.55 -1.25 -13.15
CA CYS A 413 30.74 -2.01 -12.87
C CYS A 413 31.82 -1.76 -13.93
N GLU A 414 33.10 -1.61 -13.51
CA GLU A 414 34.22 -1.61 -14.43
C GLU A 414 34.26 -2.94 -15.20
N MET A 415 34.48 -2.86 -16.52
CA MET A 415 34.24 -3.98 -17.41
C MET A 415 35.41 -4.23 -18.37
N GLU A 416 35.92 -5.44 -18.38
CA GLU A 416 36.84 -5.92 -19.39
C GLU A 416 36.08 -6.77 -20.42
N LYS A 417 36.19 -6.41 -21.71
CA LYS A 417 35.48 -7.11 -22.79
C LYS A 417 36.19 -8.45 -23.10
N LYS A 418 35.52 -9.57 -22.80
CA LYS A 418 36.02 -10.94 -23.05
C LYS A 418 35.16 -11.72 -24.04
N GLY A 419 34.15 -11.10 -24.63
CA GLY A 419 33.19 -11.69 -25.55
C GLY A 419 31.73 -11.28 -25.25
N CYS A 420 30.80 -11.67 -26.12
CA CYS A 420 29.38 -11.33 -25.97
C CYS A 420 28.49 -12.42 -26.56
N LEU A 421 27.51 -12.89 -25.79
CA LEU A 421 26.53 -13.88 -26.22
C LEU A 421 25.23 -13.26 -26.82
N CYS A 422 25.15 -11.93 -26.94
CA CYS A 422 23.94 -11.27 -27.42
C CYS A 422 23.49 -11.73 -28.83
N GLY A 423 24.42 -12.17 -29.68
CA GLY A 423 24.10 -12.68 -31.00
C GLY A 423 23.35 -14.01 -31.02
N GLU A 424 23.45 -14.79 -29.95
CA GLU A 424 22.79 -16.08 -29.75
C GLU A 424 21.66 -16.02 -28.75
N CYS A 425 21.36 -14.80 -28.26
CA CYS A 425 20.37 -14.60 -27.22
C CYS A 425 18.94 -14.75 -27.73
N PRO A 426 18.09 -15.61 -27.14
CA PRO A 426 16.68 -15.73 -27.50
C PRO A 426 15.94 -14.39 -27.47
N ILE A 427 16.22 -13.59 -26.44
CA ILE A 427 15.64 -12.24 -26.28
C ILE A 427 16.13 -11.32 -27.40
N GLY A 428 17.42 -11.38 -27.73
CA GLY A 428 18.00 -10.60 -28.83
C GLY A 428 17.36 -10.91 -30.16
N SER A 429 17.04 -12.19 -30.41
CA SER A 429 16.38 -12.65 -31.63
C SER A 429 14.93 -12.21 -31.70
N GLU A 430 14.16 -12.41 -30.61
CA GLU A 430 12.74 -12.08 -30.53
C GLU A 430 12.47 -10.58 -30.70
N TYR A 431 13.27 -9.73 -30.02
CA TYR A 431 13.14 -8.28 -30.11
C TYR A 431 14.01 -7.66 -31.22
N ASN A 432 14.54 -8.48 -32.16
CA ASN A 432 15.35 -8.05 -33.28
C ASN A 432 16.50 -7.07 -32.91
N LEU A 433 17.15 -7.33 -31.77
CA LEU A 433 18.21 -6.47 -31.24
C LEU A 433 19.48 -6.60 -32.07
N ARG A 434 19.92 -5.53 -32.73
CA ARG A 434 21.14 -5.52 -33.53
C ARG A 434 22.32 -4.97 -32.70
N GLY A 435 23.43 -5.70 -32.64
CA GLY A 435 24.71 -5.30 -32.06
C GLY A 435 25.00 -5.93 -30.70
N LEU A 436 26.29 -5.87 -30.39
CA LEU A 436 26.88 -6.54 -29.27
C LEU A 436 27.06 -5.57 -28.07
N LEU A 437 27.07 -6.11 -26.83
CA LEU A 437 27.40 -5.39 -25.61
C LEU A 437 26.40 -4.32 -25.15
N ASN A 438 25.14 -4.68 -25.04
CA ASN A 438 24.09 -3.80 -24.50
C ASN A 438 24.43 -3.26 -23.08
N ARG A 439 25.21 -4.01 -22.29
CA ARG A 439 25.68 -3.62 -20.94
C ARG A 439 26.62 -2.41 -20.93
N GLU A 440 27.31 -2.11 -22.03
CA GLU A 440 28.21 -0.95 -22.17
C GLU A 440 27.45 0.28 -22.71
N LYS A 441 26.55 0.05 -23.66
CA LYS A 441 25.89 1.13 -24.41
C LYS A 441 24.48 1.46 -23.91
N GLY A 442 23.98 0.65 -22.97
CA GLY A 442 22.59 0.76 -22.53
C GLY A 442 21.61 0.09 -23.47
N LYS A 443 20.33 0.38 -23.27
CA LYS A 443 19.24 -0.07 -24.14
C LYS A 443 19.53 0.35 -25.57
N LYS A 444 19.35 -0.55 -26.52
CA LYS A 444 19.63 -0.25 -27.91
C LYS A 444 18.38 0.30 -28.60
N ILE A 445 18.56 1.46 -29.24
CA ILE A 445 17.63 2.01 -30.23
C ILE A 445 17.84 1.24 -31.52
N ILE A 446 16.78 0.79 -32.17
CA ILE A 446 16.81 0.26 -33.54
C ILE A 446 16.43 1.36 -34.50
#